data_8504f114f4d6823962ef440e107fad0c
#
_entry.id   8504f114f4d6823962ef440e107fad0c
#
_cell.length_a   1.000
_cell.length_b   1.000
_cell.length_c   1.000
_cell.angle_alpha   90.00
_cell.angle_beta   90.00
_cell.angle_gamma   90.00
#
_symmetry.space_group_name_H-M   'P 1'
#
loop_
_entity.id
_entity.type
_entity.pdbx_description
1 polymer ?
#
loop_
_entity_poly.entity_id
_entity_poly.type
_entity_poly.pdbx_seq_one_letter_code
_entity_poly.pdbx_strand_id
1 'polypeptide(L)'
;MVLATKGGIRPGVPYDSRAAWLGQALDDSLRRLGVDRVDLYQIHRPDLLTHPEEAARALDDARQAGKIRAIGVSNHSAAQVQALARFLPVPIVSQQPELSPLYVAPMFDGVLDQAMERDMAVLAWSPIGGGRLMKPESERDRAVAALLDAAAETAGVDRAAAAYAWLMAHPARPIPILGTQDAARIARADDAYRVRWNRADWYRALEASLGTKMP
;
A
#
# COMPACT_ATOMS: atom_id res chain seq x y z
N MET A 1 15.69 8.13 7.22
CA MET A 1 14.69 7.06 7.40
C MET A 1 13.34 7.73 7.62
N VAL A 2 12.27 7.22 6.99
CA VAL A 2 10.89 7.66 7.21
C VAL A 2 10.22 6.67 8.15
N LEU A 3 9.70 7.15 9.29
CA LEU A 3 9.00 6.33 10.27
C LEU A 3 7.49 6.49 10.08
N ALA A 4 6.80 5.38 9.82
CA ALA A 4 5.36 5.37 9.58
C ALA A 4 4.63 4.42 10.54
N THR A 5 3.43 4.80 10.98
CA THR A 5 2.52 3.94 11.72
C THR A 5 1.07 4.21 11.35
N LYS A 6 0.16 3.36 11.84
CA LYS A 6 -1.27 3.42 11.51
C LYS A 6 -2.12 3.37 12.78
N GLY A 7 -3.32 4.00 12.72
CA GLY A 7 -4.38 3.88 13.73
C GLY A 7 -5.73 3.59 13.10
N GLY A 8 -6.77 3.45 13.91
CA GLY A 8 -8.15 3.21 13.46
C GLY A 8 -8.61 1.75 13.48
N ILE A 9 -7.75 0.79 13.86
CA ILE A 9 -8.18 -0.56 14.26
C ILE A 9 -8.24 -0.62 15.78
N ARG A 10 -9.31 -1.17 16.31
CA ARG A 10 -9.52 -1.26 17.74
C ARG A 10 -9.92 -2.70 18.15
N PRO A 11 -9.29 -3.30 19.18
CA PRO A 11 -9.74 -4.58 19.70
C PRO A 11 -11.23 -4.56 20.12
N GLY A 12 -11.98 -5.57 19.72
CA GLY A 12 -13.40 -5.69 20.02
C GLY A 12 -14.37 -4.96 19.07
N VAL A 13 -13.86 -4.05 18.24
CA VAL A 13 -14.59 -3.46 17.10
C VAL A 13 -13.65 -3.43 15.89
N PRO A 14 -14.13 -3.66 14.66
CA PRO A 14 -13.22 -3.75 13.50
C PRO A 14 -12.50 -2.43 13.24
N TYR A 15 -13.23 -1.32 13.26
CA TYR A 15 -12.67 0.01 12.93
C TYR A 15 -13.24 1.07 13.87
N ASP A 16 -12.38 2.04 14.24
CA ASP A 16 -12.76 3.21 15.03
C ASP A 16 -11.83 4.37 14.67
N SER A 17 -12.33 5.30 13.86
CA SER A 17 -11.59 6.51 13.44
C SER A 17 -12.06 7.77 14.17
N ARG A 18 -12.82 7.63 15.26
CA ARG A 18 -13.19 8.77 16.11
C ARG A 18 -11.95 9.41 16.73
N ALA A 19 -12.05 10.70 16.98
CA ALA A 19 -10.94 11.54 17.45
C ALA A 19 -10.25 10.95 18.70
N ALA A 20 -11.04 10.53 19.70
CA ALA A 20 -10.51 9.97 20.95
C ALA A 20 -9.65 8.72 20.70
N TRP A 21 -10.09 7.80 19.81
CA TRP A 21 -9.35 6.57 19.53
C TRP A 21 -8.12 6.81 18.65
N LEU A 22 -8.23 7.65 17.62
CA LEU A 22 -7.06 7.98 16.78
C LEU A 22 -5.95 8.63 17.60
N GLY A 23 -6.30 9.56 18.52
CA GLY A 23 -5.35 10.18 19.42
C GLY A 23 -4.67 9.17 20.36
N GLN A 24 -5.46 8.30 21.02
CA GLN A 24 -4.92 7.27 21.90
C GLN A 24 -4.02 6.28 21.13
N ALA A 25 -4.45 5.81 19.98
CA ALA A 25 -3.69 4.86 19.15
C ALA A 25 -2.35 5.46 18.67
N LEU A 26 -2.34 6.77 18.39
CA LEU A 26 -1.11 7.49 18.06
C LEU A 26 -0.18 7.56 19.26
N ASP A 27 -0.66 7.99 20.43
CA ASP A 27 0.15 8.10 21.65
C ASP A 27 0.72 6.75 22.09
N ASP A 28 -0.07 5.68 21.96
CA ASP A 28 0.38 4.32 22.21
C ASP A 28 1.46 3.88 21.20
N SER A 29 1.35 4.29 19.94
CA SER A 29 2.37 4.01 18.92
C SER A 29 3.67 4.74 19.20
N LEU A 30 3.62 6.05 19.53
CA LEU A 30 4.78 6.86 19.87
C LEU A 30 5.51 6.28 21.09
N ARG A 31 4.78 5.89 22.13
CA ARG A 31 5.34 5.25 23.33
C ARG A 31 6.04 3.92 23.01
N ARG A 32 5.40 3.04 22.21
CA ARG A 32 6.00 1.75 21.81
C ARG A 32 7.22 1.90 20.93
N LEU A 33 7.25 2.93 20.08
CA LEU A 33 8.37 3.23 19.20
C LEU A 33 9.49 3.98 19.92
N GLY A 34 9.25 4.55 21.11
CA GLY A 34 10.22 5.36 21.86
C GLY A 34 10.57 6.67 21.16
N VAL A 35 9.59 7.30 20.50
CA VAL A 35 9.77 8.54 19.75
C VAL A 35 8.66 9.54 20.08
N ASP A 36 8.93 10.83 19.93
CA ASP A 36 7.96 11.89 20.14
C ASP A 36 7.12 12.18 18.88
N ARG A 37 7.58 11.71 17.71
CA ARG A 37 6.96 11.99 16.42
C ARG A 37 7.20 10.87 15.41
N VAL A 38 6.20 10.65 14.55
CA VAL A 38 6.34 9.86 13.32
C VAL A 38 6.28 10.77 12.08
N ASP A 39 6.89 10.31 10.99
CA ASP A 39 6.87 11.07 9.72
C ASP A 39 5.55 10.90 8.99
N LEU A 40 4.93 9.73 9.08
CA LEU A 40 3.65 9.41 8.42
C LEU A 40 2.72 8.69 9.38
N TYR A 41 1.51 9.23 9.55
CA TYR A 41 0.42 8.54 10.26
C TYR A 41 -0.73 8.28 9.30
N GLN A 42 -1.20 7.02 9.26
CA GLN A 42 -2.23 6.60 8.32
C GLN A 42 -3.48 6.09 9.04
N ILE A 43 -4.67 6.40 8.53
CA ILE A 43 -5.87 5.65 8.90
C ILE A 43 -5.77 4.27 8.27
N HIS A 44 -5.81 3.21 9.09
CA HIS A 44 -5.51 1.83 8.67
C HIS A 44 -6.60 1.24 7.76
N ARG A 45 -7.87 1.54 8.07
CA ARG A 45 -9.06 1.14 7.31
C ARG A 45 -10.12 2.24 7.41
N PRO A 46 -10.98 2.42 6.39
CA PRO A 46 -12.09 3.35 6.49
C PRO A 46 -13.07 2.87 7.57
N ASP A 47 -13.44 3.78 8.45
CA ASP A 47 -14.51 3.58 9.43
C ASP A 47 -15.81 4.17 8.88
N LEU A 48 -16.80 3.32 8.62
CA LEU A 48 -18.07 3.72 8.01
C LEU A 48 -18.99 4.47 8.98
N LEU A 49 -18.68 4.49 10.28
CA LEU A 49 -19.49 5.11 11.32
C LEU A 49 -18.89 6.44 11.83
N THR A 50 -17.70 6.82 11.38
CA THR A 50 -17.08 8.10 11.74
C THR A 50 -17.20 9.07 10.58
N HIS A 51 -17.74 10.27 10.86
CA HIS A 51 -17.79 11.34 9.85
C HIS A 51 -16.36 11.77 9.47
N PRO A 52 -16.05 11.95 8.17
CA PRO A 52 -14.69 12.29 7.74
C PRO A 52 -14.15 13.59 8.33
N GLU A 53 -15.01 14.55 8.66
CA GLU A 53 -14.60 15.78 9.37
C GLU A 53 -14.01 15.50 10.76
N GLU A 54 -14.59 14.57 11.53
CA GLU A 54 -14.07 14.20 12.85
C GLU A 54 -12.68 13.59 12.75
N ALA A 55 -12.52 12.60 11.85
CA ALA A 55 -11.22 11.98 11.59
C ALA A 55 -10.17 13.01 11.08
N ALA A 56 -10.58 13.89 10.16
CA ALA A 56 -9.71 14.93 9.62
C ALA A 56 -9.22 15.88 10.72
N ARG A 57 -10.14 16.32 11.59
CA ARG A 57 -9.80 17.21 12.72
C ARG A 57 -8.79 16.53 13.65
N ALA A 58 -9.02 15.28 14.03
CA ALA A 58 -8.09 14.53 14.89
C ALA A 58 -6.69 14.40 14.28
N LEU A 59 -6.60 14.17 12.97
CA LEU A 59 -5.32 14.08 12.26
C LEU A 59 -4.61 15.44 12.20
N ASP A 60 -5.36 16.53 11.97
CA ASP A 60 -4.77 17.89 11.94
C ASP A 60 -4.33 18.34 13.33
N ASP A 61 -5.11 18.06 14.37
CA ASP A 61 -4.72 18.32 15.77
C ASP A 61 -3.40 17.59 16.12
N ALA A 62 -3.27 16.33 15.72
CA ALA A 62 -2.03 15.56 15.93
C ALA A 62 -0.84 16.16 15.16
N ARG A 63 -1.07 16.69 13.95
CA ARG A 63 -0.06 17.39 13.15
C ARG A 63 0.34 18.73 13.78
N GLN A 64 -0.62 19.51 14.20
CA GLN A 64 -0.37 20.80 14.89
C GLN A 64 0.36 20.61 16.22
N ALA A 65 0.06 19.52 16.94
CA ALA A 65 0.79 19.12 18.15
C ALA A 65 2.21 18.60 17.87
N GLY A 66 2.62 18.49 16.59
CA GLY A 66 3.95 18.04 16.20
C GLY A 66 4.17 16.53 16.33
N LYS A 67 3.13 15.74 16.63
CA LYS A 67 3.20 14.28 16.80
C LYS A 67 3.33 13.52 15.46
N ILE A 68 2.83 14.11 14.38
CA ILE A 68 2.94 13.57 13.03
C ILE A 68 3.39 14.66 12.05
N ARG A 69 4.11 14.29 10.98
CA ARG A 69 4.50 15.23 9.91
C ARG A 69 3.52 15.23 8.77
N ALA A 70 3.08 14.05 8.35
CA ALA A 70 2.25 13.85 7.17
C ALA A 70 1.10 12.89 7.46
N ILE A 71 0.03 13.04 6.70
CA ILE A 71 -1.20 12.26 6.80
C ILE A 71 -1.30 11.35 5.59
N GLY A 72 -1.62 10.08 5.82
CA GLY A 72 -1.94 9.11 4.79
C GLY A 72 -3.16 8.28 5.14
N VAL A 73 -3.54 7.42 4.22
CA VAL A 73 -4.64 6.47 4.42
C VAL A 73 -4.24 5.08 3.91
N SER A 74 -4.99 4.06 4.31
CA SER A 74 -4.83 2.71 3.81
C SER A 74 -6.19 2.11 3.48
N ASN A 75 -6.31 1.44 2.34
CA ASN A 75 -7.52 0.75 1.88
C ASN A 75 -8.77 1.64 1.75
N HIS A 76 -8.59 2.94 1.53
CA HIS A 76 -9.69 3.86 1.22
C HIS A 76 -10.00 3.82 -0.27
N SER A 77 -11.27 3.93 -0.63
CA SER A 77 -11.66 4.20 -2.02
C SER A 77 -11.30 5.65 -2.40
N ALA A 78 -11.23 5.94 -3.71
CA ALA A 78 -10.99 7.28 -4.20
C ALA A 78 -12.01 8.30 -3.64
N ALA A 79 -13.29 7.91 -3.53
CA ALA A 79 -14.33 8.76 -2.95
C ALA A 79 -14.13 9.02 -1.46
N GLN A 80 -13.69 8.01 -0.69
CA GLN A 80 -13.39 8.19 0.74
C GLN A 80 -12.19 9.08 0.98
N VAL A 81 -11.14 8.96 0.15
CA VAL A 81 -10.00 9.90 0.17
C VAL A 81 -10.45 11.31 -0.12
N GLN A 82 -11.30 11.51 -1.14
CA GLN A 82 -11.83 12.81 -1.49
C GLN A 82 -12.65 13.43 -0.34
N ALA A 83 -13.52 12.63 0.30
CA ALA A 83 -14.33 13.07 1.43
C ALA A 83 -13.48 13.51 2.63
N LEU A 84 -12.45 12.74 2.97
CA LEU A 84 -11.53 13.08 4.07
C LEU A 84 -10.71 14.33 3.74
N ALA A 85 -10.16 14.41 2.52
CA ALA A 85 -9.34 15.53 2.06
C ALA A 85 -10.11 16.87 2.05
N ARG A 86 -11.45 16.85 1.92
CA ARG A 86 -12.30 18.06 1.96
C ARG A 86 -12.16 18.83 3.28
N PHE A 87 -11.88 18.14 4.38
CA PHE A 87 -11.80 18.69 5.72
C PHE A 87 -10.37 18.86 6.25
N LEU A 88 -9.36 18.48 5.47
CA LEU A 88 -7.95 18.63 5.85
C LEU A 88 -7.38 19.93 5.26
N PRO A 89 -6.60 20.71 6.03
CA PRO A 89 -5.89 21.90 5.55
C PRO A 89 -4.59 21.55 4.79
N VAL A 90 -4.19 20.28 4.79
CA VAL A 90 -2.98 19.77 4.16
C VAL A 90 -3.32 18.53 3.30
N PRO A 91 -2.50 18.22 2.28
CA PRO A 91 -2.77 17.07 1.43
C PRO A 91 -2.61 15.74 2.18
N ILE A 92 -3.37 14.73 1.76
CA ILE A 92 -3.09 13.32 2.04
C ILE A 92 -1.95 12.89 1.12
N VAL A 93 -0.83 12.45 1.69
CA VAL A 93 0.42 12.22 0.93
C VAL A 93 0.63 10.75 0.52
N SER A 94 -0.17 9.84 1.05
CA SER A 94 -0.03 8.41 0.70
C SER A 94 -1.35 7.66 0.77
N GLN A 95 -1.46 6.68 -0.12
CA GLN A 95 -2.48 5.63 -0.12
C GLN A 95 -1.79 4.27 -0.01
N GLN A 96 -2.25 3.42 0.91
CA GLN A 96 -1.70 2.09 1.10
C GLN A 96 -2.75 1.02 0.76
N PRO A 97 -2.93 0.66 -0.53
CA PRO A 97 -3.84 -0.40 -0.94
C PRO A 97 -3.19 -1.78 -0.88
N GLU A 98 -4.00 -2.85 -0.82
CA GLU A 98 -3.54 -4.15 -1.28
C GLU A 98 -3.23 -4.05 -2.77
N LEU A 99 -2.03 -4.48 -3.18
CA LEU A 99 -1.67 -4.48 -4.59
C LEU A 99 -0.57 -5.51 -4.85
N SER A 100 -0.84 -6.42 -5.74
CA SER A 100 0.10 -7.47 -6.16
C SER A 100 -0.25 -7.97 -7.55
N PRO A 101 0.61 -8.76 -8.21
CA PRO A 101 0.22 -9.46 -9.45
C PRO A 101 -0.95 -10.42 -9.30
N LEU A 102 -1.46 -10.69 -8.08
CA LEU A 102 -2.66 -11.49 -7.81
C LEU A 102 -3.86 -10.66 -7.34
N TYR A 103 -3.66 -9.38 -7.02
CA TYR A 103 -4.71 -8.46 -6.61
C TYR A 103 -4.50 -7.08 -7.26
N VAL A 104 -5.22 -6.84 -8.33
CA VAL A 104 -5.05 -5.69 -9.22
C VAL A 104 -6.23 -4.71 -9.19
N ALA A 105 -7.21 -4.91 -8.30
CA ALA A 105 -8.39 -4.05 -8.20
C ALA A 105 -8.06 -2.55 -8.15
N PRO A 106 -7.03 -2.08 -7.41
CA PRO A 106 -6.68 -0.66 -7.37
C PRO A 106 -6.29 -0.03 -8.70
N MET A 107 -5.96 -0.84 -9.71
CA MET A 107 -5.66 -0.37 -11.09
C MET A 107 -6.94 -0.02 -11.87
N PHE A 108 -8.14 -0.42 -11.38
CA PHE A 108 -9.41 -0.30 -12.08
C PHE A 108 -10.48 0.47 -11.30
N ASP A 109 -10.29 0.66 -10.00
CA ASP A 109 -11.28 1.29 -9.11
C ASP A 109 -11.02 2.79 -8.84
N GLY A 110 -10.05 3.38 -9.56
CA GLY A 110 -9.69 4.79 -9.46
C GLY A 110 -8.70 5.11 -8.33
N VAL A 111 -8.26 4.14 -7.53
CA VAL A 111 -7.31 4.37 -6.43
C VAL A 111 -5.95 4.80 -6.95
N LEU A 112 -5.41 4.11 -7.98
CA LEU A 112 -4.12 4.50 -8.56
C LEU A 112 -4.23 5.78 -9.39
N ASP A 113 -5.35 6.00 -10.09
CA ASP A 113 -5.58 7.23 -10.85
C ASP A 113 -5.60 8.45 -9.93
N GLN A 114 -6.32 8.37 -8.81
CA GLN A 114 -6.34 9.42 -7.81
C GLN A 114 -4.97 9.66 -7.17
N ALA A 115 -4.21 8.60 -6.95
CA ALA A 115 -2.85 8.73 -6.40
C ALA A 115 -1.95 9.51 -7.37
N MET A 116 -2.05 9.26 -8.68
CA MET A 116 -1.33 10.02 -9.71
C MET A 116 -1.83 11.47 -9.81
N GLU A 117 -3.16 11.67 -9.79
CA GLU A 117 -3.78 13.01 -9.85
C GLU A 117 -3.31 13.91 -8.68
N ARG A 118 -3.17 13.33 -7.48
CA ARG A 118 -2.89 14.06 -6.24
C ARG A 118 -1.44 13.97 -5.77
N ASP A 119 -0.56 13.39 -6.58
CA ASP A 119 0.85 13.16 -6.23
C ASP A 119 1.03 12.40 -4.90
N MET A 120 0.20 11.40 -4.69
CA MET A 120 0.25 10.55 -3.49
C MET A 120 1.18 9.36 -3.70
N ALA A 121 2.02 9.06 -2.72
CA ALA A 121 2.79 7.82 -2.72
C ALA A 121 1.86 6.60 -2.57
N VAL A 122 1.99 5.61 -3.45
CA VAL A 122 1.28 4.34 -3.36
C VAL A 122 2.16 3.33 -2.63
N LEU A 123 1.70 2.86 -1.46
CA LEU A 123 2.41 1.88 -0.64
C LEU A 123 1.71 0.52 -0.78
N ALA A 124 2.21 -0.36 -1.66
CA ALA A 124 1.57 -1.63 -1.97
C ALA A 124 1.78 -2.65 -0.84
N TRP A 125 0.75 -2.96 -0.06
CA TRP A 125 0.85 -4.05 0.91
C TRP A 125 0.52 -5.40 0.27
N SER A 126 1.06 -6.49 0.83
CA SER A 126 1.01 -7.84 0.26
C SER A 126 1.50 -7.94 -1.19
N PRO A 127 2.64 -7.36 -1.57
CA PRO A 127 3.09 -7.25 -2.96
C PRO A 127 3.35 -8.60 -3.64
N ILE A 128 3.43 -9.67 -2.87
CA ILE A 128 3.54 -11.07 -3.36
C ILE A 128 2.27 -11.90 -3.05
N GLY A 129 1.11 -11.21 -2.92
CA GLY A 129 -0.18 -11.85 -2.68
C GLY A 129 -0.27 -12.63 -1.37
N GLY A 130 0.27 -12.07 -0.26
CA GLY A 130 0.30 -12.77 1.03
C GLY A 130 1.17 -14.04 1.03
N GLY A 131 2.14 -14.14 0.14
CA GLY A 131 3.03 -15.29 -0.02
C GLY A 131 2.55 -16.31 -1.07
N ARG A 132 1.35 -16.17 -1.62
CA ARG A 132 0.78 -17.09 -2.63
C ARG A 132 1.65 -17.18 -3.89
N LEU A 133 2.28 -16.09 -4.31
CA LEU A 133 3.21 -16.13 -5.44
C LEU A 133 4.45 -16.98 -5.16
N MET A 134 4.84 -17.13 -3.90
CA MET A 134 6.00 -17.98 -3.53
C MET A 134 5.63 -19.46 -3.40
N LYS A 135 4.35 -19.76 -3.17
CA LYS A 135 3.76 -21.12 -3.11
C LYS A 135 2.44 -21.13 -3.87
N PRO A 136 2.49 -21.15 -5.23
CA PRO A 136 1.29 -21.06 -6.05
C PRO A 136 0.48 -22.36 -5.97
N GLU A 137 -0.78 -22.27 -5.52
CA GLU A 137 -1.67 -23.43 -5.33
C GLU A 137 -2.78 -23.48 -6.38
N SER A 138 -3.32 -22.33 -6.81
CA SER A 138 -4.34 -22.27 -7.84
C SER A 138 -3.72 -22.24 -9.25
N GLU A 139 -4.51 -22.58 -10.26
CA GLU A 139 -4.10 -22.46 -11.67
C GLU A 139 -3.72 -21.00 -12.01
N ARG A 140 -4.50 -20.04 -11.53
CA ARG A 140 -4.23 -18.60 -11.68
C ARG A 140 -2.90 -18.22 -11.04
N ASP A 141 -2.64 -18.68 -9.81
CA ASP A 141 -1.38 -18.36 -9.11
C ASP A 141 -0.18 -18.92 -9.88
N ARG A 142 -0.32 -20.16 -10.42
CA ARG A 142 0.73 -20.79 -11.22
C ARG A 142 0.97 -20.06 -12.55
N ALA A 143 -0.08 -19.61 -13.22
CA ALA A 143 0.03 -18.88 -14.47
C ALA A 143 0.77 -17.53 -14.27
N VAL A 144 0.40 -16.77 -13.23
CA VAL A 144 1.10 -15.53 -12.88
C VAL A 144 2.54 -15.81 -12.47
N ALA A 145 2.76 -16.81 -11.61
CA ALA A 145 4.10 -17.17 -11.15
C ALA A 145 5.05 -17.54 -12.29
N ALA A 146 4.57 -18.28 -13.31
CA ALA A 146 5.37 -18.66 -14.47
C ALA A 146 5.86 -17.45 -15.28
N LEU A 147 5.03 -16.41 -15.44
CA LEU A 147 5.41 -15.17 -16.13
C LEU A 147 6.43 -14.35 -15.31
N LEU A 148 6.27 -14.35 -13.99
CA LEU A 148 7.24 -13.73 -13.09
C LEU A 148 8.58 -14.47 -13.10
N ASP A 149 8.56 -15.83 -13.16
CA ASP A 149 9.78 -16.64 -13.25
C ASP A 149 10.55 -16.35 -14.53
N ALA A 150 9.87 -16.26 -15.67
CA ALA A 150 10.51 -15.94 -16.95
C ALA A 150 11.20 -14.56 -16.91
N ALA A 151 10.57 -13.55 -16.30
CA ALA A 151 11.17 -12.25 -16.12
C ALA A 151 12.34 -12.28 -15.12
N ALA A 152 12.21 -13.04 -14.04
CA ALA A 152 13.24 -13.25 -13.02
C ALA A 152 14.48 -13.94 -13.60
N GLU A 153 14.29 -15.01 -14.39
CA GLU A 153 15.37 -15.74 -15.06
C GLU A 153 16.14 -14.82 -16.01
N THR A 154 15.44 -14.04 -16.84
CA THR A 154 16.06 -13.09 -17.75
C THR A 154 16.96 -12.06 -17.03
N ALA A 155 16.56 -11.63 -15.83
CA ALA A 155 17.29 -10.65 -15.03
C ALA A 155 18.30 -11.27 -14.05
N GLY A 156 18.30 -12.59 -13.87
CA GLY A 156 19.13 -13.30 -12.89
C GLY A 156 18.76 -12.97 -11.46
N VAL A 157 17.47 -12.92 -11.14
CA VAL A 157 16.92 -12.55 -9.81
C VAL A 157 15.85 -13.56 -9.39
N ASP A 158 15.27 -13.39 -8.20
CA ASP A 158 14.17 -14.24 -7.74
C ASP A 158 12.79 -13.70 -8.17
N ARG A 159 11.76 -14.57 -8.05
CA ARG A 159 10.37 -14.24 -8.40
C ARG A 159 9.83 -13.06 -7.61
N ALA A 160 10.21 -12.88 -6.35
CA ALA A 160 9.75 -11.78 -5.54
C ALA A 160 10.22 -10.44 -6.11
N ALA A 161 11.49 -10.37 -6.53
CA ALA A 161 12.05 -9.20 -7.20
C ALA A 161 11.30 -8.88 -8.51
N ALA A 162 10.97 -9.90 -9.32
CA ALA A 162 10.17 -9.72 -10.53
C ALA A 162 8.75 -9.21 -10.23
N ALA A 163 8.12 -9.69 -9.15
CA ALA A 163 6.80 -9.22 -8.71
C ALA A 163 6.85 -7.76 -8.25
N TYR A 164 7.86 -7.37 -7.49
CA TYR A 164 8.06 -5.97 -7.08
C TYR A 164 8.28 -5.06 -8.28
N ALA A 165 9.15 -5.47 -9.21
CA ALA A 165 9.41 -4.72 -10.44
C ALA A 165 8.16 -4.55 -11.30
N TRP A 166 7.28 -5.58 -11.36
CA TRP A 166 6.02 -5.50 -12.08
C TRP A 166 5.11 -4.40 -11.52
N LEU A 167 5.00 -4.31 -10.20
CA LEU A 167 4.26 -3.23 -9.53
C LEU A 167 4.90 -1.86 -9.82
N MET A 168 6.22 -1.75 -9.65
CA MET A 168 6.98 -0.51 -9.82
C MET A 168 6.94 0.01 -11.26
N ALA A 169 6.68 -0.85 -12.25
CA ALA A 169 6.55 -0.47 -13.66
C ALA A 169 5.26 0.31 -13.96
N HIS A 170 4.25 0.27 -13.07
CA HIS A 170 3.02 1.06 -13.23
C HIS A 170 3.33 2.57 -13.08
N PRO A 171 2.68 3.47 -13.86
CA PRO A 171 2.91 4.92 -13.78
C PRO A 171 2.76 5.55 -12.39
N ALA A 172 1.87 5.00 -11.54
CA ALA A 172 1.73 5.41 -10.13
C ALA A 172 2.94 5.03 -9.26
N ARG A 173 3.91 4.29 -9.82
CA ARG A 173 5.16 3.86 -9.17
C ARG A 173 4.96 3.31 -7.74
N PRO A 174 4.11 2.28 -7.56
CA PRO A 174 3.88 1.70 -6.25
C PRO A 174 5.18 1.28 -5.58
N ILE A 175 5.28 1.54 -4.29
CA ILE A 175 6.38 1.12 -3.42
C ILE A 175 5.96 -0.19 -2.74
N PRO A 176 6.55 -1.35 -3.08
CA PRO A 176 6.21 -2.61 -2.44
C PRO A 176 6.60 -2.61 -0.96
N ILE A 177 5.67 -2.98 -0.08
CA ILE A 177 5.96 -3.14 1.35
C ILE A 177 6.38 -4.59 1.60
N LEU A 178 7.63 -4.77 2.02
CA LEU A 178 8.18 -6.08 2.28
C LEU A 178 7.59 -6.67 3.57
N GLY A 179 6.94 -7.83 3.46
CA GLY A 179 6.32 -8.55 4.58
C GLY A 179 7.29 -9.55 5.24
N THR A 180 8.56 -9.19 5.38
CA THR A 180 9.59 -10.07 5.96
C THR A 180 10.47 -9.35 6.98
N GLN A 181 10.98 -10.10 7.97
CA GLN A 181 12.01 -9.65 8.90
C GLN A 181 13.37 -10.30 8.61
N ASP A 182 13.45 -11.14 7.58
CA ASP A 182 14.68 -11.78 7.14
C ASP A 182 15.56 -10.75 6.41
N ALA A 183 16.73 -10.45 7.01
CA ALA A 183 17.67 -9.44 6.48
C ALA A 183 18.17 -9.79 5.06
N ALA A 184 18.33 -11.07 4.73
CA ALA A 184 18.77 -11.49 3.41
C ALA A 184 17.68 -11.27 2.35
N ARG A 185 16.40 -11.48 2.71
CA ARG A 185 15.26 -11.16 1.82
C ARG A 185 15.08 -9.65 1.65
N ILE A 186 15.30 -8.89 2.71
CA ILE A 186 15.23 -7.42 2.64
C ILE A 186 16.33 -6.91 1.70
N ALA A 187 17.57 -7.38 1.86
CA ALA A 187 18.70 -7.00 1.00
C ALA A 187 18.46 -7.33 -0.48
N ARG A 188 17.86 -8.49 -0.78
CA ARG A 188 17.54 -8.89 -2.17
C ARG A 188 16.36 -8.14 -2.80
N ALA A 189 15.60 -7.35 -2.03
CA ALA A 189 14.50 -6.57 -2.62
C ALA A 189 15.00 -5.54 -3.64
N ASP A 190 16.23 -5.06 -3.51
CA ASP A 190 16.87 -4.15 -4.48
C ASP A 190 17.07 -4.79 -5.86
N ASP A 191 17.10 -6.12 -5.96
CA ASP A 191 17.17 -6.83 -7.24
C ASP A 191 15.98 -6.51 -8.16
N ALA A 192 14.87 -6.00 -7.60
CA ALA A 192 13.73 -5.52 -8.38
C ALA A 192 14.13 -4.44 -9.41
N TYR A 193 15.12 -3.61 -9.12
CA TYR A 193 15.59 -2.58 -10.05
C TYR A 193 16.35 -3.14 -11.27
N ARG A 194 16.72 -4.40 -11.26
CA ARG A 194 17.37 -5.09 -12.38
C ARG A 194 16.36 -5.63 -13.40
N VAL A 195 15.13 -5.85 -13.01
CA VAL A 195 14.08 -6.40 -13.88
C VAL A 195 13.49 -5.29 -14.74
N ARG A 196 13.38 -5.53 -16.04
CA ARG A 196 12.75 -4.62 -17.01
C ARG A 196 11.54 -5.30 -17.62
N TRP A 197 10.37 -4.78 -17.30
CA TRP A 197 9.12 -5.23 -17.92
C TRP A 197 8.89 -4.43 -19.20
N ASN A 198 8.85 -5.09 -20.36
CA ASN A 198 8.30 -4.49 -21.55
C ASN A 198 6.76 -4.49 -21.47
N ARG A 199 6.13 -3.67 -22.28
CA ARG A 199 4.69 -3.47 -22.24
C ARG A 199 3.89 -4.77 -22.49
N ALA A 200 4.32 -5.61 -23.44
CA ALA A 200 3.60 -6.83 -23.81
C ALA A 200 3.62 -7.84 -22.65
N ASP A 201 4.78 -8.08 -22.06
CA ASP A 201 4.92 -9.04 -20.96
C ASP A 201 4.25 -8.54 -19.67
N TRP A 202 4.27 -7.23 -19.43
CA TRP A 202 3.55 -6.64 -18.31
C TRP A 202 2.04 -6.89 -18.41
N TYR A 203 1.45 -6.67 -19.60
CA TYR A 203 0.02 -6.94 -19.85
C TYR A 203 -0.31 -8.43 -19.83
N ARG A 204 0.57 -9.31 -20.31
CA ARG A 204 0.36 -10.76 -20.16
C ARG A 204 0.23 -11.18 -18.70
N ALA A 205 1.07 -10.63 -17.82
CA ALA A 205 0.98 -10.89 -16.39
C ALA A 205 -0.33 -10.35 -15.80
N LEU A 206 -0.80 -9.18 -16.25
CA LEU A 206 -2.09 -8.62 -15.86
C LEU A 206 -3.25 -9.51 -16.33
N GLU A 207 -3.25 -9.96 -17.59
CA GLU A 207 -4.27 -10.89 -18.13
C GLU A 207 -4.32 -12.21 -17.36
N ALA A 208 -3.16 -12.79 -17.03
CA ALA A 208 -3.07 -13.98 -16.18
C ALA A 208 -3.65 -13.70 -14.78
N SER A 209 -3.42 -12.51 -14.24
CA SER A 209 -4.02 -12.07 -12.98
C SER A 209 -5.53 -11.94 -13.05
N LEU A 210 -6.08 -11.43 -14.13
CA LEU A 210 -7.52 -11.27 -14.32
C LEU A 210 -8.21 -12.59 -14.70
N GLY A 211 -7.45 -13.56 -15.25
CA GLY A 211 -8.00 -14.80 -15.80
C GLY A 211 -8.74 -14.60 -17.13
N THR A 212 -8.55 -13.45 -17.78
CA THR A 212 -9.16 -13.09 -19.05
C THR A 212 -8.25 -12.18 -19.84
N LYS A 213 -8.35 -12.22 -21.17
CA LYS A 213 -7.63 -11.29 -22.04
C LYS A 213 -8.24 -9.88 -21.94
N MET A 214 -7.39 -8.91 -22.06
CA MET A 214 -7.80 -7.52 -22.27
C MET A 214 -8.39 -7.37 -23.68
N PRO A 215 -9.44 -6.56 -23.86
CA PRO A 215 -10.09 -6.33 -25.15
C PRO A 215 -9.16 -5.63 -26.16
#